data_df70dd20508aa6b84efd0c79f08f992f
#
_entry.id   df70dd20508aa6b84efd0c79f08f992f
#
_cell.length_a   1.000
_cell.length_b   1.000
_cell.length_c   1.000
_cell.angle_alpha   90.00
_cell.angle_beta   90.00
_cell.angle_gamma   90.00
#
_symmetry.space_group_name_H-M   'P 1'
#
loop_
_entity.id
_entity.type
_entity.pdbx_description
1 polymer ?
#
loop_
_entity_poly.entity_id
_entity_poly.type
_entity_poly.pdbx_seq_one_letter_code
_entity_poly.pdbx_strand_id
1 'polypeptide(L)'
;MSKARASTVVHVPRRFVAEEWGGTETVILEISRQQQRAGGTPVIMTSMALARQRNEIIGGVLVKRYPYCYPFFGLSADDRAALDKKGGNLLSLSLFYALYCEPKVRLFHAHALKRLGGEVRTAARLRKKPFVVSLHGGVFDVPAAELGTMLKPIENKMEWGKPFGALFGSRKVLEDADFVICVGQSELEKAKRILTHDRIAYLPNGVDCAKFTTGDGAAFRAQHGIPPDAFLVLNISRIDAQKNQALLLEAFARFRLQEPKAFLVLIGPETQPSYAAKLRELVVTRQLDRQVKILPGMRNDQPELVQAFHAANVFVLPSMHEPFGIVVLEAWSAGRAVIASRVGGLQALVRDGETGLFMDPNAPTAVADLAAQLARLAGDPGFCKALGEAGRREARAHYDWEQIGRQLEDLYRLAEEHRKQHA
;
A
#
# COMPACT_ATOMS: atom_id res chain seq x y z
N MET A 1 29.85 23.94 -14.06
CA MET A 1 28.78 23.21 -13.41
C MET A 1 27.47 23.96 -13.68
N SER A 2 26.66 23.52 -14.66
CA SER A 2 25.36 24.10 -14.95
C SER A 2 24.46 23.84 -13.74
N LYS A 3 23.89 24.89 -13.12
CA LYS A 3 22.83 24.77 -12.13
C LYS A 3 21.67 24.03 -12.81
N ALA A 4 21.52 22.73 -12.49
CA ALA A 4 20.36 21.97 -12.93
C ALA A 4 19.12 22.75 -12.50
N ARG A 5 18.33 23.23 -13.46
CA ARG A 5 17.05 23.91 -13.17
C ARG A 5 16.20 22.92 -12.40
N ALA A 6 15.92 23.24 -11.14
CA ALA A 6 15.03 22.44 -10.30
C ALA A 6 13.73 22.17 -11.08
N SER A 7 13.53 20.92 -11.46
CA SER A 7 12.38 20.49 -12.27
C SER A 7 11.38 19.80 -11.38
N THR A 8 10.10 20.20 -11.46
CA THR A 8 9.04 19.72 -10.58
C THR A 8 8.40 18.47 -11.16
N VAL A 9 8.42 17.37 -10.43
CA VAL A 9 7.55 16.21 -10.66
C VAL A 9 6.26 16.43 -9.87
N VAL A 10 5.11 16.39 -10.57
CA VAL A 10 3.80 16.58 -9.96
C VAL A 10 3.13 15.23 -9.76
N HIS A 11 3.04 14.78 -8.51
CA HIS A 11 2.30 13.57 -8.12
C HIS A 11 0.84 13.89 -7.86
N VAL A 12 -0.08 13.13 -8.46
CA VAL A 12 -1.51 13.38 -8.32
C VAL A 12 -2.25 12.14 -7.83
N PRO A 13 -2.30 11.92 -6.51
CA PRO A 13 -3.20 10.93 -5.91
C PRO A 13 -4.63 11.48 -5.79
N ARG A 14 -5.58 10.58 -5.52
CA ARG A 14 -6.98 10.97 -5.25
C ARG A 14 -7.13 11.78 -3.98
N ARG A 15 -6.42 11.38 -2.93
CA ARG A 15 -6.33 12.04 -1.61
C ARG A 15 -4.92 11.84 -1.06
N PHE A 16 -4.54 12.68 -0.11
CA PHE A 16 -3.27 12.53 0.60
C PHE A 16 -3.38 13.20 1.98
N VAL A 17 -3.67 12.42 3.02
CA VAL A 17 -3.92 12.89 4.39
C VAL A 17 -3.28 11.96 5.41
N ALA A 18 -2.78 12.51 6.51
CA ALA A 18 -2.04 11.75 7.53
C ALA A 18 -2.95 10.81 8.33
N GLU A 19 -4.22 11.17 8.52
CA GLU A 19 -5.17 10.41 9.34
C GLU A 19 -5.69 9.14 8.65
N GLU A 20 -5.59 9.08 7.33
CA GLU A 20 -6.05 7.93 6.52
C GLU A 20 -4.90 7.37 5.69
N TRP A 21 -3.79 7.08 6.35
CA TRP A 21 -2.56 6.62 5.72
C TRP A 21 -2.64 5.16 5.28
N GLY A 22 -2.18 4.87 4.07
CA GLY A 22 -2.12 3.53 3.51
C GLY A 22 -0.86 3.30 2.68
N GLY A 23 -0.81 2.16 2.00
CA GLY A 23 0.33 1.79 1.16
C GLY A 23 0.58 2.77 0.01
N THR A 24 -0.48 3.29 -0.62
CA THR A 24 -0.35 4.26 -1.71
C THR A 24 0.28 5.57 -1.25
N GLU A 25 -0.17 6.10 -0.10
CA GLU A 25 0.38 7.32 0.49
C GLU A 25 1.86 7.13 0.86
N THR A 26 2.21 5.96 1.43
CA THR A 26 3.62 5.61 1.74
C THR A 26 4.47 5.61 0.48
N VAL A 27 4.03 4.95 -0.59
CA VAL A 27 4.76 4.89 -1.86
C VAL A 27 4.99 6.28 -2.43
N ILE A 28 3.94 7.11 -2.53
CA ILE A 28 4.04 8.46 -3.09
C ILE A 28 4.99 9.33 -2.27
N LEU A 29 4.93 9.24 -0.94
CA LEU A 29 5.83 9.99 -0.07
C LEU A 29 7.28 9.56 -0.27
N GLU A 30 7.54 8.26 -0.27
CA GLU A 30 8.91 7.76 -0.35
C GLU A 30 9.55 8.01 -1.74
N ILE A 31 8.81 7.81 -2.84
CA ILE A 31 9.34 8.19 -4.16
C ILE A 31 9.58 9.71 -4.27
N SER A 32 8.71 10.53 -3.66
CA SER A 32 8.94 11.98 -3.58
C SER A 32 10.21 12.32 -2.79
N ARG A 33 10.46 11.64 -1.67
CA ARG A 33 11.69 11.81 -0.89
C ARG A 33 12.94 11.40 -1.68
N GLN A 34 12.87 10.30 -2.46
CA GLN A 34 13.99 9.91 -3.33
C GLN A 34 14.27 10.97 -4.39
N GLN A 35 13.24 11.58 -4.96
CA GLN A 35 13.41 12.69 -5.90
C GLN A 35 14.03 13.93 -5.24
N GLN A 36 13.66 14.27 -4.01
CA GLN A 36 14.31 15.36 -3.25
C GLN A 36 15.78 15.07 -2.99
N ARG A 37 16.12 13.83 -2.59
CA ARG A 37 17.54 13.39 -2.40
C ARG A 37 18.35 13.50 -3.68
N ALA A 38 17.71 13.27 -4.83
CA ALA A 38 18.30 13.47 -6.15
C ALA A 38 18.34 14.94 -6.63
N GLY A 39 17.93 15.91 -5.78
CA GLY A 39 17.92 17.35 -6.10
C GLY A 39 16.70 17.84 -6.86
N GLY A 40 15.67 17.02 -7.04
CA GLY A 40 14.39 17.38 -7.62
C GLY A 40 13.47 18.11 -6.64
N THR A 41 12.38 18.67 -7.15
CA THR A 41 11.35 19.37 -6.37
C THR A 41 9.99 18.72 -6.58
N PRO A 42 9.70 17.56 -5.97
CA PRO A 42 8.38 16.93 -6.08
C PRO A 42 7.33 17.79 -5.37
N VAL A 43 6.13 17.76 -5.93
CA VAL A 43 4.93 18.35 -5.30
C VAL A 43 3.78 17.36 -5.42
N ILE A 44 3.02 17.19 -4.35
CA ILE A 44 1.80 16.39 -4.35
C ILE A 44 0.62 17.33 -4.52
N MET A 45 -0.15 17.18 -5.60
CA MET A 45 -1.36 17.94 -5.87
C MET A 45 -2.56 17.00 -5.86
N THR A 46 -3.55 17.27 -5.00
CA THR A 46 -4.63 16.30 -4.74
C THR A 46 -5.95 16.98 -4.40
N SER A 47 -7.01 16.20 -4.21
CA SER A 47 -8.28 16.73 -3.72
C SER A 47 -8.23 17.01 -2.21
N MET A 48 -9.17 17.86 -1.74
CA MET A 48 -9.39 18.10 -0.32
C MET A 48 -10.14 16.96 0.40
N ALA A 49 -10.35 15.79 -0.24
CA ALA A 49 -11.03 14.68 0.39
C ALA A 49 -10.34 14.30 1.72
N LEU A 50 -11.12 14.31 2.81
CA LEU A 50 -10.72 14.07 4.20
C LEU A 50 -9.70 15.07 4.77
N ALA A 51 -9.30 16.10 4.03
CA ALA A 51 -8.32 17.09 4.47
C ALA A 51 -8.98 18.33 5.07
N ARG A 52 -8.29 18.95 6.04
CA ARG A 52 -8.72 20.22 6.66
C ARG A 52 -7.95 21.41 6.12
N GLN A 53 -6.72 21.21 5.64
CA GLN A 53 -5.83 22.28 5.18
C GLN A 53 -5.55 22.16 3.68
N ARG A 54 -5.48 23.31 3.00
CA ARG A 54 -5.17 23.36 1.57
C ARG A 54 -3.71 23.07 1.26
N ASN A 55 -2.80 23.59 2.06
CA ASN A 55 -1.37 23.41 1.87
C ASN A 55 -0.77 22.88 3.17
N GLU A 56 0.09 21.90 3.03
CA GLU A 56 0.74 21.23 4.17
C GLU A 56 2.08 20.66 3.72
N ILE A 57 3.02 20.53 4.65
CA ILE A 57 4.26 19.78 4.43
C ILE A 57 4.13 18.45 5.16
N ILE A 58 4.08 17.36 4.42
CA ILE A 58 4.03 16.00 4.98
C ILE A 58 5.35 15.31 4.66
N GLY A 59 6.07 14.89 5.70
CA GLY A 59 7.34 14.20 5.53
C GLY A 59 8.40 14.95 4.71
N GLY A 60 8.36 16.29 4.71
CA GLY A 60 9.26 17.16 3.95
C GLY A 60 8.78 17.48 2.51
N VAL A 61 7.64 16.93 2.08
CA VAL A 61 7.08 17.14 0.73
C VAL A 61 5.90 18.10 0.79
N LEU A 62 5.86 19.08 -0.11
CA LEU A 62 4.74 20.02 -0.23
C LEU A 62 3.51 19.32 -0.80
N VAL A 63 2.40 19.40 -0.09
CA VAL A 63 1.08 18.90 -0.49
C VAL A 63 0.15 20.08 -0.72
N LYS A 64 -0.40 20.19 -1.93
CA LYS A 64 -1.40 21.20 -2.31
C LYS A 64 -2.74 20.51 -2.56
N ARG A 65 -3.79 20.95 -1.89
CA ARG A 65 -5.12 20.33 -1.98
C ARG A 65 -6.15 21.30 -2.55
N TYR A 66 -7.05 20.76 -3.35
CA TYR A 66 -8.00 21.54 -4.14
C TYR A 66 -9.45 21.09 -3.88
N PRO A 67 -10.42 22.03 -3.91
CA PRO A 67 -11.83 21.71 -3.85
C PRO A 67 -12.23 20.73 -4.95
N TYR A 68 -13.20 19.88 -4.65
CA TYR A 68 -13.69 18.84 -5.54
C TYR A 68 -15.20 18.63 -5.33
N CYS A 69 -15.82 17.89 -6.22
CA CYS A 69 -17.18 17.38 -6.06
C CYS A 69 -17.31 15.96 -6.57
N TYR A 70 -18.33 15.27 -6.09
CA TYR A 70 -18.84 14.04 -6.71
C TYR A 70 -20.02 14.42 -7.58
N PRO A 71 -19.92 14.27 -8.91
CA PRO A 71 -20.91 14.79 -9.83
C PRO A 71 -22.13 13.87 -9.95
N PHE A 72 -22.83 13.68 -8.84
CA PHE A 72 -24.07 12.94 -8.69
C PHE A 72 -25.11 13.82 -7.98
N PHE A 73 -26.37 13.71 -8.38
CA PHE A 73 -27.45 14.35 -7.65
C PHE A 73 -27.86 13.53 -6.43
N GLY A 74 -28.32 14.18 -5.37
CA GLY A 74 -28.91 13.54 -4.21
C GLY A 74 -27.93 12.78 -3.30
N LEU A 75 -26.61 13.11 -3.31
CA LEU A 75 -25.67 12.56 -2.34
C LEU A 75 -25.88 13.17 -0.95
N SER A 76 -26.10 12.32 0.04
CA SER A 76 -26.09 12.69 1.45
C SER A 76 -24.69 13.03 1.95
N ALA A 77 -24.56 13.58 3.16
CA ALA A 77 -23.28 13.79 3.81
C ALA A 77 -22.54 12.45 4.06
N ASP A 78 -23.28 11.42 4.45
CA ASP A 78 -22.74 10.07 4.70
C ASP A 78 -22.25 9.41 3.41
N ASP A 79 -22.99 9.55 2.30
CA ASP A 79 -22.54 9.07 0.98
C ASP A 79 -21.22 9.73 0.58
N ARG A 80 -21.09 11.04 0.77
CA ARG A 80 -19.85 11.77 0.48
C ARG A 80 -18.71 11.32 1.37
N ALA A 81 -18.94 11.16 2.66
CA ALA A 81 -17.93 10.67 3.60
C ALA A 81 -17.47 9.25 3.24
N ALA A 82 -18.38 8.37 2.83
CA ALA A 82 -18.04 7.02 2.35
C ALA A 82 -17.21 7.07 1.06
N LEU A 83 -17.59 7.90 0.09
CA LEU A 83 -16.85 8.11 -1.15
C LEU A 83 -15.45 8.70 -0.91
N ASP A 84 -15.30 9.61 0.07
CA ASP A 84 -14.02 10.18 0.45
C ASP A 84 -13.07 9.13 1.02
N LYS A 85 -13.58 8.21 1.82
CA LYS A 85 -12.79 7.11 2.38
C LYS A 85 -12.39 6.10 1.31
N LYS A 86 -13.32 5.66 0.47
CA LYS A 86 -13.05 4.61 -0.50
C LYS A 86 -13.87 4.77 -1.77
N GLY A 87 -13.23 4.64 -2.91
CA GLY A 87 -13.89 4.76 -4.21
C GLY A 87 -14.01 6.20 -4.68
N GLY A 88 -15.21 6.57 -5.13
CA GLY A 88 -15.52 7.90 -5.62
C GLY A 88 -14.84 8.28 -6.94
N ASN A 89 -15.62 8.78 -7.88
CA ASN A 89 -15.11 9.32 -9.14
C ASN A 89 -15.28 10.84 -9.11
N LEU A 90 -14.39 11.50 -8.35
CA LEU A 90 -14.44 12.93 -8.10
C LEU A 90 -14.05 13.75 -9.36
N LEU A 91 -14.46 15.01 -9.36
CA LEU A 91 -14.13 16.04 -10.34
C LEU A 91 -13.57 17.25 -9.60
N SER A 92 -12.45 17.82 -10.07
CA SER A 92 -11.83 19.01 -9.48
C SER A 92 -11.30 19.98 -10.53
N LEU A 93 -12.16 20.83 -11.04
CA LEU A 93 -11.77 21.85 -12.05
C LEU A 93 -10.68 22.79 -11.50
N SER A 94 -10.67 23.05 -10.20
CA SER A 94 -9.62 23.86 -9.56
C SER A 94 -8.26 23.17 -9.55
N LEU A 95 -8.23 21.84 -9.34
CA LEU A 95 -7.00 21.05 -9.48
C LEU A 95 -6.53 21.02 -10.93
N PHE A 96 -7.44 20.78 -11.88
CA PHE A 96 -7.11 20.84 -13.31
C PHE A 96 -6.47 22.19 -13.70
N TYR A 97 -7.08 23.30 -13.29
CA TYR A 97 -6.52 24.64 -13.52
C TYR A 97 -5.14 24.82 -12.86
N ALA A 98 -4.98 24.36 -11.63
CA ALA A 98 -3.71 24.42 -10.92
C ALA A 98 -2.62 23.57 -11.61
N LEU A 99 -2.94 22.35 -12.08
CA LEU A 99 -2.03 21.52 -12.87
C LEU A 99 -1.61 22.22 -14.17
N TYR A 100 -2.55 22.88 -14.82
CA TYR A 100 -2.25 23.64 -16.03
C TYR A 100 -1.34 24.83 -15.77
N CYS A 101 -1.48 25.51 -14.63
CA CYS A 101 -0.70 26.70 -14.26
C CYS A 101 0.59 26.39 -13.47
N GLU A 102 0.82 25.17 -12.97
CA GLU A 102 1.97 24.85 -12.10
C GLU A 102 3.28 25.15 -12.83
N PRO A 103 4.16 26.02 -12.28
CA PRO A 103 5.41 26.39 -12.95
C PRO A 103 6.44 25.25 -12.97
N LYS A 104 7.35 25.30 -13.96
CA LYS A 104 8.53 24.43 -14.04
C LYS A 104 8.26 22.91 -13.98
N VAL A 105 7.06 22.47 -14.37
CA VAL A 105 6.72 21.04 -14.42
C VAL A 105 7.64 20.31 -15.39
N ARG A 106 8.29 19.26 -14.89
CA ARG A 106 9.05 18.30 -15.66
C ARG A 106 8.12 17.25 -16.27
N LEU A 107 7.31 16.60 -15.41
CA LEU A 107 6.33 15.59 -15.78
C LEU A 107 5.17 15.54 -14.76
N PHE A 108 4.07 14.93 -15.19
CA PHE A 108 2.95 14.59 -14.34
C PHE A 108 2.91 13.10 -14.08
N HIS A 109 2.79 12.71 -12.80
CA HIS A 109 2.66 11.34 -12.38
C HIS A 109 1.31 11.13 -11.67
N ALA A 110 0.36 10.51 -12.37
CA ALA A 110 -0.95 10.20 -11.80
C ALA A 110 -0.91 8.89 -11.00
N HIS A 111 -1.50 8.94 -9.82
CA HIS A 111 -1.75 7.77 -8.97
C HIS A 111 -3.25 7.48 -8.84
N ALA A 112 -4.04 8.09 -9.71
CA ALA A 112 -5.49 7.95 -9.79
C ALA A 112 -5.93 7.88 -11.25
N LEU A 113 -6.94 7.08 -11.48
CA LEU A 113 -7.61 6.92 -12.78
C LEU A 113 -8.92 7.69 -12.83
N LYS A 114 -9.79 7.35 -13.75
CA LYS A 114 -11.12 7.93 -13.95
C LYS A 114 -11.03 9.43 -14.24
N ARG A 115 -11.93 10.29 -13.69
CA ARG A 115 -11.94 11.73 -13.98
C ARG A 115 -10.67 12.45 -13.53
N LEU A 116 -10.21 12.16 -12.34
CA LEU A 116 -8.99 12.78 -11.83
C LEU A 116 -7.78 12.46 -12.71
N GLY A 117 -7.60 11.19 -13.08
CA GLY A 117 -6.57 10.79 -14.04
C GLY A 117 -6.76 11.47 -15.41
N GLY A 118 -8.00 11.67 -15.85
CA GLY A 118 -8.35 12.40 -17.06
C GLY A 118 -7.96 13.87 -17.00
N GLU A 119 -8.18 14.52 -15.86
CA GLU A 119 -7.74 15.92 -15.62
C GLU A 119 -6.22 16.05 -15.76
N VAL A 120 -5.46 15.13 -15.13
CA VAL A 120 -3.98 15.10 -15.20
C VAL A 120 -3.53 14.86 -16.65
N ARG A 121 -4.10 13.84 -17.32
CA ARG A 121 -3.85 13.55 -18.74
C ARG A 121 -4.06 14.78 -19.61
N THR A 122 -5.17 15.48 -19.43
CA THR A 122 -5.51 16.66 -20.25
C THR A 122 -4.56 17.82 -19.99
N ALA A 123 -4.21 18.09 -18.71
CA ALA A 123 -3.21 19.09 -18.35
C ALA A 123 -1.85 18.77 -18.97
N ALA A 124 -1.40 17.51 -18.89
CA ALA A 124 -0.15 17.05 -19.46
C ALA A 124 -0.10 17.25 -21.00
N ARG A 125 -1.18 16.87 -21.70
CA ARG A 125 -1.30 17.06 -23.16
C ARG A 125 -1.27 18.52 -23.56
N LEU A 126 -2.08 19.38 -22.92
CA LEU A 126 -2.12 20.82 -23.22
C LEU A 126 -0.77 21.51 -22.97
N ARG A 127 -0.02 21.01 -22.00
CA ARG A 127 1.30 21.54 -21.67
C ARG A 127 2.46 20.83 -22.39
N LYS A 128 2.16 19.83 -23.20
CA LYS A 128 3.15 19.00 -23.89
C LYS A 128 4.20 18.40 -22.94
N LYS A 129 3.73 17.94 -21.76
CA LYS A 129 4.58 17.35 -20.72
C LYS A 129 4.39 15.84 -20.66
N PRO A 130 5.42 15.07 -20.28
CA PRO A 130 5.30 13.64 -20.06
C PRO A 130 4.21 13.32 -19.03
N PHE A 131 3.49 12.23 -19.26
CA PHE A 131 2.40 11.74 -18.43
C PHE A 131 2.64 10.28 -18.06
N VAL A 132 2.92 10.04 -16.78
CA VAL A 132 3.15 8.71 -16.20
C VAL A 132 1.97 8.33 -15.31
N VAL A 133 1.59 7.07 -15.30
CA VAL A 133 0.51 6.54 -14.45
C VAL A 133 1.03 5.36 -13.65
N SER A 134 0.93 5.41 -12.32
CA SER A 134 1.14 4.25 -11.46
C SER A 134 -0.16 3.61 -11.03
N LEU A 135 -0.24 2.30 -11.20
CA LEU A 135 -1.28 1.45 -10.65
C LEU A 135 -0.79 0.93 -9.28
N HIS A 136 -1.66 0.98 -8.28
CA HIS A 136 -1.31 0.58 -6.91
C HIS A 136 -2.00 -0.72 -6.47
N GLY A 137 -2.30 -1.58 -7.44
CA GLY A 137 -3.08 -2.78 -7.23
C GLY A 137 -4.60 -2.53 -7.26
N GLY A 138 -5.38 -3.53 -7.59
CA GLY A 138 -6.83 -3.46 -7.55
C GLY A 138 -7.49 -2.72 -8.72
N VAL A 139 -6.78 -2.39 -9.78
CA VAL A 139 -7.41 -1.79 -10.98
C VAL A 139 -8.13 -2.86 -11.82
N PHE A 140 -7.51 -4.02 -11.95
CA PHE A 140 -8.02 -5.14 -12.75
C PHE A 140 -8.60 -6.28 -11.89
N ASP A 141 -8.44 -6.23 -10.57
CA ASP A 141 -8.70 -7.34 -9.64
C ASP A 141 -9.47 -6.94 -8.39
N VAL A 142 -10.34 -5.92 -8.47
CA VAL A 142 -11.19 -5.58 -7.32
C VAL A 142 -12.17 -6.72 -7.08
N PRO A 143 -12.19 -7.36 -5.91
CA PRO A 143 -13.20 -8.36 -5.58
C PRO A 143 -14.61 -7.81 -5.73
N ALA A 144 -15.54 -8.59 -6.26
CA ALA A 144 -16.92 -8.14 -6.52
C ALA A 144 -17.61 -7.57 -5.27
N ALA A 145 -17.39 -8.18 -4.10
CA ALA A 145 -17.92 -7.71 -2.83
C ALA A 145 -17.36 -6.32 -2.43
N GLU A 146 -16.10 -6.07 -2.72
CA GLU A 146 -15.47 -4.77 -2.47
C GLU A 146 -15.99 -3.71 -3.43
N LEU A 147 -16.13 -4.05 -4.71
CA LEU A 147 -16.70 -3.19 -5.73
C LEU A 147 -18.15 -2.79 -5.38
N GLY A 148 -18.97 -3.75 -4.92
CA GLY A 148 -20.33 -3.48 -4.44
C GLY A 148 -20.35 -2.47 -3.30
N THR A 149 -19.48 -2.63 -2.31
CA THR A 149 -19.37 -1.69 -1.18
C THR A 149 -18.95 -0.27 -1.65
N MET A 150 -18.03 -0.18 -2.60
CA MET A 150 -17.56 1.11 -3.15
C MET A 150 -18.62 1.82 -3.99
N LEU A 151 -19.52 1.09 -4.63
CA LEU A 151 -20.58 1.64 -5.48
C LEU A 151 -21.88 1.96 -4.72
N LYS A 152 -22.10 1.35 -3.56
CA LYS A 152 -23.30 1.54 -2.75
C LYS A 152 -23.71 3.01 -2.53
N PRO A 153 -22.79 3.96 -2.23
CA PRO A 153 -23.15 5.38 -2.02
C PRO A 153 -23.71 6.07 -3.26
N ILE A 154 -23.44 5.55 -4.45
CA ILE A 154 -23.87 6.12 -5.74
C ILE A 154 -24.92 5.25 -6.43
N GLU A 155 -25.34 4.16 -5.79
CA GLU A 155 -26.40 3.29 -6.29
C GLU A 155 -27.71 4.08 -6.45
N ASN A 156 -28.35 3.93 -7.60
CA ASN A 156 -29.58 4.66 -7.95
C ASN A 156 -29.47 6.20 -7.96
N LYS A 157 -28.25 6.76 -7.98
CA LYS A 157 -28.00 8.21 -8.10
C LYS A 157 -27.78 8.61 -9.57
N MET A 158 -28.38 9.70 -9.99
CA MET A 158 -28.18 10.24 -11.33
C MET A 158 -26.83 10.96 -11.44
N GLU A 159 -25.99 10.46 -12.34
CA GLU A 159 -24.67 11.03 -12.61
C GLU A 159 -24.75 12.11 -13.69
N TRP A 160 -24.45 13.37 -13.32
CA TRP A 160 -24.37 14.48 -14.27
C TRP A 160 -22.94 14.72 -14.80
N GLY A 161 -21.96 14.07 -14.25
CA GLY A 161 -20.54 14.27 -14.57
C GLY A 161 -20.01 13.50 -15.76
N LYS A 162 -20.82 12.69 -16.46
CA LYS A 162 -20.41 11.93 -17.64
C LYS A 162 -19.76 12.78 -18.75
N PRO A 163 -20.30 13.98 -19.11
CA PRO A 163 -19.67 14.84 -20.11
C PRO A 163 -18.24 15.26 -19.74
N PHE A 164 -17.96 15.54 -18.47
CA PHE A 164 -16.61 15.88 -18.02
C PHE A 164 -15.66 14.69 -18.13
N GLY A 165 -16.14 13.47 -17.88
CA GLY A 165 -15.35 12.27 -18.12
C GLY A 165 -14.95 12.11 -19.58
N ALA A 166 -15.84 12.44 -20.52
CA ALA A 166 -15.56 12.45 -21.95
C ALA A 166 -14.59 13.58 -22.32
N LEU A 167 -14.83 14.80 -21.83
CA LEU A 167 -14.00 15.99 -22.09
C LEU A 167 -12.55 15.75 -21.67
N PHE A 168 -12.33 15.24 -20.47
CA PHE A 168 -10.98 14.93 -19.95
C PHE A 168 -10.42 13.58 -20.45
N GLY A 169 -11.17 12.82 -21.24
CA GLY A 169 -10.74 11.53 -21.76
C GLY A 169 -10.45 10.50 -20.66
N SER A 170 -11.31 10.43 -19.65
CA SER A 170 -11.13 9.56 -18.47
C SER A 170 -10.97 8.08 -18.80
N ARG A 171 -11.44 7.62 -19.95
CA ARG A 171 -11.27 6.23 -20.44
C ARG A 171 -9.96 6.01 -21.18
N LYS A 172 -9.23 7.07 -21.51
CA LYS A 172 -7.97 7.03 -22.28
C LYS A 172 -6.74 7.27 -21.40
N VAL A 173 -6.90 7.28 -20.07
CA VAL A 173 -5.84 7.63 -19.11
C VAL A 173 -4.64 6.69 -19.27
N LEU A 174 -4.87 5.39 -19.39
CA LEU A 174 -3.80 4.39 -19.55
C LEU A 174 -3.26 4.36 -20.98
N GLU A 175 -4.13 4.43 -21.98
CA GLU A 175 -3.73 4.40 -23.40
C GLU A 175 -2.88 5.61 -23.81
N ASP A 176 -3.19 6.79 -23.28
CA ASP A 176 -2.47 8.03 -23.59
C ASP A 176 -1.28 8.30 -22.65
N ALA A 177 -1.02 7.42 -21.69
CA ALA A 177 0.15 7.53 -20.83
C ALA A 177 1.44 7.33 -21.62
N ASP A 178 2.45 8.16 -21.35
CA ASP A 178 3.79 7.95 -21.89
C ASP A 178 4.47 6.73 -21.25
N PHE A 179 4.06 6.41 -20.01
CA PHE A 179 4.43 5.16 -19.34
C PHE A 179 3.39 4.76 -18.29
N VAL A 180 3.12 3.45 -18.19
CA VAL A 180 2.27 2.84 -17.16
C VAL A 180 3.14 1.98 -16.25
N ILE A 181 3.05 2.20 -14.95
CA ILE A 181 3.82 1.48 -13.93
C ILE A 181 2.86 0.57 -13.16
N CYS A 182 3.17 -0.72 -13.12
CA CYS A 182 2.44 -1.73 -12.36
C CYS A 182 3.27 -2.17 -11.15
N VAL A 183 2.69 -2.20 -9.96
CA VAL A 183 3.38 -2.63 -8.73
C VAL A 183 3.36 -4.14 -8.52
N GLY A 184 2.48 -4.86 -9.21
CA GLY A 184 2.33 -6.31 -9.14
C GLY A 184 2.54 -6.98 -10.50
N GLN A 185 3.14 -8.19 -10.51
CA GLN A 185 3.35 -8.97 -11.74
C GLN A 185 2.01 -9.35 -12.40
N SER A 186 1.01 -9.77 -11.61
CA SER A 186 -0.34 -10.06 -12.14
C SER A 186 -0.98 -8.83 -12.78
N GLU A 187 -0.78 -7.65 -12.20
CA GLU A 187 -1.27 -6.38 -12.74
C GLU A 187 -0.56 -6.03 -14.06
N LEU A 188 0.77 -6.26 -14.12
CA LEU A 188 1.57 -6.10 -15.35
C LEU A 188 1.05 -6.99 -16.48
N GLU A 189 0.85 -8.29 -16.21
CA GLU A 189 0.35 -9.24 -17.21
C GLU A 189 -1.02 -8.86 -17.76
N LYS A 190 -1.90 -8.36 -16.89
CA LYS A 190 -3.22 -7.87 -17.29
C LYS A 190 -3.15 -6.58 -18.08
N ALA A 191 -2.31 -5.63 -17.63
CA ALA A 191 -2.08 -4.39 -18.36
C ALA A 191 -1.57 -4.66 -19.79
N LYS A 192 -0.60 -5.57 -19.95
CA LYS A 192 -0.07 -5.98 -21.26
C LYS A 192 -1.12 -6.62 -22.20
N ARG A 193 -2.14 -7.27 -21.64
CA ARG A 193 -3.24 -7.87 -22.45
C ARG A 193 -4.30 -6.86 -22.85
N ILE A 194 -4.49 -5.79 -22.08
CA ILE A 194 -5.59 -4.83 -22.25
C ILE A 194 -5.13 -3.60 -23.03
N LEU A 195 -3.90 -3.10 -22.77
CA LEU A 195 -3.39 -1.89 -23.41
C LEU A 195 -2.83 -2.21 -24.81
N THR A 196 -3.00 -1.27 -25.73
CA THR A 196 -2.59 -1.41 -27.14
C THR A 196 -1.13 -1.04 -27.39
N HIS A 197 -0.41 -0.61 -26.33
CA HIS A 197 0.99 -0.20 -26.40
C HIS A 197 1.85 -0.97 -25.38
N ASP A 198 3.18 -0.97 -25.59
CA ASP A 198 4.18 -1.68 -24.79
C ASP A 198 4.86 -0.83 -23.72
N ARG A 199 4.47 0.45 -23.56
CA ARG A 199 5.01 1.38 -22.56
C ARG A 199 4.50 1.05 -21.15
N ILE A 200 4.77 -0.17 -20.70
CA ILE A 200 4.31 -0.72 -19.42
C ILE A 200 5.51 -1.36 -18.73
N ALA A 201 5.74 -1.00 -17.47
CA ALA A 201 6.82 -1.61 -16.68
C ALA A 201 6.30 -2.11 -15.33
N TYR A 202 6.98 -3.13 -14.83
CA TYR A 202 6.93 -3.52 -13.43
C TYR A 202 7.89 -2.64 -12.62
N LEU A 203 7.38 -2.01 -11.58
CA LEU A 203 8.18 -1.35 -10.56
C LEU A 203 7.57 -1.69 -9.20
N PRO A 204 8.21 -2.55 -8.40
CA PRO A 204 7.67 -2.92 -7.09
C PRO A 204 7.70 -1.74 -6.13
N ASN A 205 6.89 -1.84 -5.07
CA ASN A 205 7.04 -0.95 -3.94
C ASN A 205 8.34 -1.23 -3.20
N GLY A 206 8.88 -0.21 -2.55
CA GLY A 206 10.10 -0.31 -1.75
C GLY A 206 9.84 -0.35 -0.25
N VAL A 207 10.93 -0.46 0.49
CA VAL A 207 11.00 -0.35 1.94
C VAL A 207 12.24 0.46 2.33
N ASP A 208 12.16 1.20 3.44
CA ASP A 208 13.33 1.82 4.05
C ASP A 208 14.08 0.76 4.88
N CYS A 209 15.00 0.04 4.22
CA CYS A 209 15.76 -1.02 4.86
C CYS A 209 16.58 -0.51 6.05
N ALA A 210 17.09 0.72 5.99
CA ALA A 210 17.87 1.31 7.07
C ALA A 210 17.03 1.52 8.32
N LYS A 211 15.80 2.00 8.17
CA LYS A 211 14.84 2.20 9.27
C LYS A 211 14.57 0.93 10.06
N PHE A 212 14.43 -0.22 9.38
CA PHE A 212 14.09 -1.49 10.02
C PHE A 212 15.31 -2.34 10.39
N THR A 213 16.54 -1.85 10.19
CA THR A 213 17.76 -2.64 10.48
C THR A 213 17.98 -2.83 11.98
N THR A 214 17.63 -1.84 12.81
CA THR A 214 17.85 -1.86 14.26
C THR A 214 16.59 -1.42 15.00
N GLY A 215 16.28 -2.10 16.09
CA GLY A 215 15.14 -1.78 16.94
C GLY A 215 15.23 -2.49 18.28
N ASP A 216 14.68 -1.89 19.31
CA ASP A 216 14.66 -2.45 20.67
C ASP A 216 13.43 -3.35 20.86
N GLY A 217 13.52 -4.60 20.40
CA GLY A 217 12.45 -5.58 20.59
C GLY A 217 12.22 -5.95 22.05
N ALA A 218 13.24 -5.82 22.93
CA ALA A 218 13.09 -6.09 24.35
C ALA A 218 12.22 -5.02 25.03
N ALA A 219 12.40 -3.75 24.67
CA ALA A 219 11.54 -2.67 25.14
C ALA A 219 10.07 -2.91 24.77
N PHE A 220 9.79 -3.30 23.52
CA PHE A 220 8.43 -3.64 23.10
C PHE A 220 7.84 -4.80 23.91
N ARG A 221 8.60 -5.87 24.11
CA ARG A 221 8.17 -7.01 24.94
C ARG A 221 7.84 -6.59 26.37
N ALA A 222 8.73 -5.81 26.99
CA ALA A 222 8.53 -5.31 28.36
C ALA A 222 7.28 -4.43 28.46
N GLN A 223 7.11 -3.48 27.53
CA GLN A 223 5.96 -2.57 27.48
C GLN A 223 4.61 -3.33 27.39
N HIS A 224 4.58 -4.42 26.64
CA HIS A 224 3.36 -5.20 26.40
C HIS A 224 3.24 -6.46 27.26
N GLY A 225 4.12 -6.67 28.24
CA GLY A 225 4.08 -7.80 29.17
C GLY A 225 4.30 -9.15 28.47
N ILE A 226 5.16 -9.18 27.44
CA ILE A 226 5.52 -10.39 26.69
C ILE A 226 6.83 -10.94 27.26
N PRO A 227 6.87 -12.21 27.75
CA PRO A 227 8.09 -12.80 28.27
C PRO A 227 9.25 -12.76 27.26
N PRO A 228 10.50 -12.56 27.72
CA PRO A 228 11.65 -12.49 26.82
C PRO A 228 11.88 -13.78 26.03
N ASP A 229 11.53 -14.94 26.62
CA ASP A 229 11.66 -16.27 26.04
C ASP A 229 10.42 -16.75 25.26
N ALA A 230 9.37 -15.93 25.17
CA ALA A 230 8.16 -16.28 24.44
C ALA A 230 8.39 -16.30 22.92
N PHE A 231 7.80 -17.28 22.23
CA PHE A 231 7.72 -17.26 20.75
C PHE A 231 6.64 -16.27 20.34
N LEU A 232 7.06 -15.12 19.76
CA LEU A 232 6.16 -14.05 19.40
C LEU A 232 5.79 -14.08 17.91
N VAL A 233 4.50 -14.27 17.66
CA VAL A 233 3.86 -14.15 16.35
C VAL A 233 3.34 -12.71 16.19
N LEU A 234 3.67 -12.05 15.08
CA LEU A 234 3.27 -10.68 14.80
C LEU A 234 2.44 -10.59 13.52
N ASN A 235 1.35 -9.84 13.57
CA ASN A 235 0.63 -9.36 12.39
C ASN A 235 0.46 -7.86 12.49
N ILE A 236 0.84 -7.14 11.43
CA ILE A 236 0.62 -5.69 11.29
C ILE A 236 -0.16 -5.46 10.02
N SER A 237 -1.43 -5.08 10.18
CA SER A 237 -2.34 -4.83 9.05
C SER A 237 -3.62 -4.18 9.56
N ARG A 238 -4.41 -3.57 8.68
CA ARG A 238 -5.77 -3.13 9.03
C ARG A 238 -6.57 -4.30 9.60
N ILE A 239 -7.37 -4.04 10.62
CA ILE A 239 -8.27 -5.05 11.21
C ILE A 239 -9.56 -5.08 10.36
N ASP A 240 -9.58 -5.98 9.39
CA ASP A 240 -10.72 -6.24 8.51
C ASP A 240 -10.71 -7.67 7.95
N ALA A 241 -11.83 -8.10 7.38
CA ALA A 241 -11.99 -9.46 6.87
C ALA A 241 -11.03 -9.80 5.73
N GLN A 242 -10.56 -8.82 4.97
CA GLN A 242 -9.58 -9.02 3.90
C GLN A 242 -8.22 -9.48 4.44
N LYS A 243 -7.86 -9.01 5.64
CA LYS A 243 -6.59 -9.36 6.31
C LYS A 243 -6.64 -10.65 7.12
N ASN A 244 -7.85 -11.17 7.32
CA ASN A 244 -8.11 -12.53 7.81
C ASN A 244 -7.43 -12.92 9.12
N GLN A 245 -7.35 -11.98 10.08
CA GLN A 245 -6.78 -12.23 11.40
C GLN A 245 -7.54 -13.34 12.16
N ALA A 246 -8.81 -13.61 11.81
CA ALA A 246 -9.59 -14.68 12.41
C ALA A 246 -8.95 -16.06 12.15
N LEU A 247 -8.47 -16.31 10.92
CA LEU A 247 -7.73 -17.53 10.59
C LEU A 247 -6.44 -17.65 11.42
N LEU A 248 -5.71 -16.53 11.60
CA LEU A 248 -4.49 -16.50 12.41
C LEU A 248 -4.79 -16.81 13.88
N LEU A 249 -5.87 -16.26 14.44
CA LEU A 249 -6.29 -16.55 15.82
C LEU A 249 -6.64 -18.03 16.01
N GLU A 250 -7.36 -18.63 15.06
CA GLU A 250 -7.69 -20.07 15.11
C GLU A 250 -6.43 -20.96 14.99
N ALA A 251 -5.50 -20.60 14.11
CA ALA A 251 -4.24 -21.30 13.97
C ALA A 251 -3.37 -21.15 15.23
N PHE A 252 -3.31 -19.95 15.79
CA PHE A 252 -2.59 -19.68 17.03
C PHE A 252 -3.18 -20.45 18.22
N ALA A 253 -4.50 -20.58 18.32
CA ALA A 253 -5.17 -21.36 19.35
C ALA A 253 -4.76 -22.85 19.31
N ARG A 254 -4.48 -23.41 18.12
CA ARG A 254 -3.92 -24.75 17.97
C ARG A 254 -2.43 -24.81 18.28
N PHE A 255 -1.66 -23.85 17.76
CA PHE A 255 -0.21 -23.77 17.93
C PHE A 255 0.20 -23.66 19.39
N ARG A 256 -0.49 -22.86 20.21
CA ARG A 256 -0.17 -22.67 21.63
C ARG A 256 -0.28 -23.96 22.47
N LEU A 257 -0.98 -24.97 22.01
CA LEU A 257 -1.05 -26.25 22.70
C LEU A 257 0.30 -27.00 22.66
N GLN A 258 1.11 -26.74 21.63
CA GLN A 258 2.45 -27.27 21.47
C GLN A 258 3.51 -26.30 22.02
N GLU A 259 3.25 -24.99 21.97
CA GLU A 259 4.14 -23.94 22.48
C GLU A 259 3.38 -23.04 23.48
N PRO A 260 3.24 -23.48 24.74
CA PRO A 260 2.44 -22.77 25.77
C PRO A 260 2.95 -21.36 26.10
N LYS A 261 4.22 -21.04 25.80
CA LYS A 261 4.80 -19.71 25.99
C LYS A 261 4.65 -18.81 24.76
N ALA A 262 3.93 -19.23 23.73
CA ALA A 262 3.72 -18.40 22.57
C ALA A 262 2.82 -17.18 22.85
N PHE A 263 3.10 -16.08 22.18
CA PHE A 263 2.30 -14.86 22.16
C PHE A 263 1.94 -14.46 20.74
N LEU A 264 0.78 -13.83 20.56
CA LEU A 264 0.35 -13.23 19.31
C LEU A 264 0.04 -11.75 19.52
N VAL A 265 0.61 -10.90 18.67
CA VAL A 265 0.29 -9.48 18.64
C VAL A 265 -0.29 -9.11 17.28
N LEU A 266 -1.49 -8.55 17.29
CA LEU A 266 -2.17 -7.98 16.13
C LEU A 266 -2.13 -6.45 16.27
N ILE A 267 -1.57 -5.75 15.29
CA ILE A 267 -1.45 -4.27 15.29
C ILE A 267 -2.15 -3.72 14.06
N GLY A 268 -3.07 -2.80 14.25
CA GLY A 268 -3.69 -2.10 13.12
C GLY A 268 -4.95 -1.31 13.45
N PRO A 269 -5.31 -0.35 12.59
CA PRO A 269 -6.56 0.37 12.73
C PRO A 269 -7.76 -0.54 12.46
N GLU A 270 -8.81 -0.39 13.26
CA GLU A 270 -10.06 -1.11 13.09
C GLU A 270 -10.90 -0.46 11.98
N THR A 271 -10.72 -0.92 10.76
CA THR A 271 -11.45 -0.39 9.60
C THR A 271 -12.82 -1.04 9.41
N GLN A 272 -13.07 -2.16 10.09
CA GLN A 272 -14.35 -2.88 10.12
C GLN A 272 -14.73 -3.26 11.57
N PRO A 273 -15.49 -2.41 12.28
CA PRO A 273 -15.80 -2.61 13.71
C PRO A 273 -16.45 -3.95 14.05
N SER A 274 -17.37 -4.44 13.20
CA SER A 274 -18.00 -5.74 13.39
C SER A 274 -17.00 -6.91 13.32
N TYR A 275 -16.00 -6.82 12.45
CA TYR A 275 -14.95 -7.81 12.37
C TYR A 275 -14.01 -7.73 13.59
N ALA A 276 -13.66 -6.54 14.04
CA ALA A 276 -12.87 -6.36 15.26
C ALA A 276 -13.57 -6.93 16.51
N ALA A 277 -14.90 -6.74 16.62
CA ALA A 277 -15.69 -7.35 17.68
C ALA A 277 -15.65 -8.88 17.62
N LYS A 278 -15.78 -9.48 16.43
CA LYS A 278 -15.63 -10.93 16.22
C LYS A 278 -14.25 -11.44 16.64
N LEU A 279 -13.18 -10.70 16.38
CA LEU A 279 -11.84 -11.12 16.83
C LEU A 279 -11.72 -11.13 18.36
N ARG A 280 -12.28 -10.12 19.04
CA ARG A 280 -12.31 -10.10 20.52
C ARG A 280 -13.13 -11.25 21.10
N GLU A 281 -14.26 -11.57 20.50
CA GLU A 281 -15.06 -12.74 20.85
C GLU A 281 -14.26 -14.05 20.67
N LEU A 282 -13.53 -14.20 19.57
CA LEU A 282 -12.63 -15.35 19.34
C LEU A 282 -11.55 -15.45 20.40
N VAL A 283 -10.93 -14.35 20.80
CA VAL A 283 -9.93 -14.33 21.87
C VAL A 283 -10.52 -14.90 23.17
N VAL A 284 -11.71 -14.47 23.56
CA VAL A 284 -12.38 -14.94 24.77
C VAL A 284 -12.79 -16.42 24.63
N THR A 285 -13.49 -16.77 23.55
CA THR A 285 -14.00 -18.15 23.35
C THR A 285 -12.91 -19.21 23.22
N ARG A 286 -11.73 -18.82 22.69
CA ARG A 286 -10.53 -19.66 22.60
C ARG A 286 -9.64 -19.55 23.84
N GLN A 287 -10.03 -18.77 24.87
CA GLN A 287 -9.25 -18.55 26.11
C GLN A 287 -7.82 -18.07 25.83
N LEU A 288 -7.70 -17.06 24.95
CA LEU A 288 -6.43 -16.49 24.48
C LEU A 288 -6.05 -15.18 25.18
N ASP A 289 -6.85 -14.67 26.11
CA ASP A 289 -6.75 -13.33 26.70
C ASP A 289 -5.36 -13.02 27.27
N ARG A 290 -4.66 -14.04 27.77
CA ARG A 290 -3.32 -13.87 28.35
C ARG A 290 -2.21 -13.80 27.32
N GLN A 291 -2.41 -14.35 26.12
CA GLN A 291 -1.38 -14.57 25.12
C GLN A 291 -1.60 -13.76 23.83
N VAL A 292 -2.79 -13.17 23.66
CA VAL A 292 -3.10 -12.35 22.48
C VAL A 292 -3.24 -10.88 22.88
N LYS A 293 -2.59 -10.01 22.12
CA LYS A 293 -2.74 -8.55 22.23
C LYS A 293 -3.28 -8.02 20.90
N ILE A 294 -4.34 -7.20 20.95
CA ILE A 294 -4.84 -6.44 19.82
C ILE A 294 -4.55 -4.98 20.11
N LEU A 295 -3.63 -4.40 19.36
CA LEU A 295 -3.13 -3.04 19.56
C LEU A 295 -3.64 -2.11 18.45
N PRO A 296 -3.83 -0.83 18.73
CA PRO A 296 -4.20 0.16 17.72
C PRO A 296 -3.13 0.26 16.63
N GLY A 297 -3.52 0.84 15.49
CA GLY A 297 -2.58 1.10 14.40
C GLY A 297 -1.47 2.06 14.84
N MET A 298 -0.25 1.77 14.39
CA MET A 298 0.93 2.61 14.61
C MET A 298 1.25 3.41 13.36
N ARG A 299 1.67 4.65 13.53
CA ARG A 299 2.13 5.47 12.41
C ARG A 299 3.53 5.04 11.98
N ASN A 300 3.83 5.21 10.69
CA ASN A 300 5.14 4.85 10.14
C ASN A 300 6.33 5.56 10.78
N ASP A 301 6.13 6.73 11.41
CA ASP A 301 7.19 7.48 12.07
C ASP A 301 7.38 7.12 13.55
N GLN A 302 6.55 6.25 14.11
CA GLN A 302 6.66 5.80 15.49
C GLN A 302 7.75 4.72 15.65
N PRO A 303 8.72 4.89 16.57
CA PRO A 303 9.76 3.88 16.83
C PRO A 303 9.19 2.52 17.25
N GLU A 304 8.03 2.51 17.92
CA GLU A 304 7.36 1.31 18.40
C GLU A 304 6.99 0.34 17.26
N LEU A 305 6.71 0.86 16.04
CA LEU A 305 6.49 0.02 14.87
C LEU A 305 7.73 -0.85 14.55
N VAL A 306 8.91 -0.26 14.57
CA VAL A 306 10.17 -0.98 14.33
C VAL A 306 10.46 -1.95 15.48
N GLN A 307 10.24 -1.51 16.71
CA GLN A 307 10.41 -2.35 17.90
C GLN A 307 9.51 -3.58 17.87
N ALA A 308 8.26 -3.46 17.39
CA ALA A 308 7.34 -4.59 17.22
C ALA A 308 7.91 -5.67 16.30
N PHE A 309 8.45 -5.28 15.13
CA PHE A 309 9.14 -6.23 14.25
C PHE A 309 10.33 -6.89 14.92
N HIS A 310 11.16 -6.12 15.62
CA HIS A 310 12.34 -6.67 16.33
C HIS A 310 11.98 -7.56 17.50
N ALA A 311 10.83 -7.35 18.12
CA ALA A 311 10.31 -8.22 19.18
C ALA A 311 9.85 -9.58 18.66
N ALA A 312 9.40 -9.66 17.40
CA ALA A 312 8.79 -10.86 16.82
C ALA A 312 9.82 -11.93 16.44
N ASN A 313 9.40 -13.20 16.51
CA ASN A 313 10.10 -14.33 15.92
C ASN A 313 9.64 -14.55 14.48
N VAL A 314 8.33 -14.43 14.24
CA VAL A 314 7.72 -14.62 12.92
C VAL A 314 6.67 -13.54 12.65
N PHE A 315 6.63 -13.05 11.43
CA PHE A 315 5.58 -12.19 10.92
C PHE A 315 4.61 -13.01 10.07
N VAL A 316 3.30 -12.86 10.28
CA VAL A 316 2.27 -13.63 9.56
C VAL A 316 1.31 -12.67 8.85
N LEU A 317 1.11 -12.88 7.54
CA LEU A 317 0.16 -12.11 6.72
C LEU A 317 -0.84 -13.06 6.04
N PRO A 318 -1.97 -13.42 6.70
CA PRO A 318 -2.92 -14.43 6.22
C PRO A 318 -3.99 -13.85 5.30
N SER A 319 -3.70 -12.80 4.56
CA SER A 319 -4.65 -12.02 3.76
C SER A 319 -5.38 -12.86 2.72
N MET A 320 -6.68 -12.59 2.52
CA MET A 320 -7.48 -13.15 1.42
C MET A 320 -7.14 -12.52 0.07
N HIS A 321 -6.69 -11.27 0.09
CA HIS A 321 -6.23 -10.53 -1.08
C HIS A 321 -5.15 -9.54 -0.67
N GLU A 322 -4.03 -9.53 -1.39
CA GLU A 322 -2.90 -8.63 -1.16
C GLU A 322 -2.29 -8.20 -2.50
N PRO A 323 -2.43 -6.95 -2.89
CA PRO A 323 -1.88 -6.47 -4.16
C PRO A 323 -0.36 -6.53 -4.24
N PHE A 324 0.34 -6.30 -3.11
CA PHE A 324 1.80 -6.33 -3.06
C PHE A 324 2.35 -6.88 -1.73
N GLY A 325 2.05 -6.23 -0.59
CA GLY A 325 2.53 -6.66 0.72
C GLY A 325 3.75 -5.91 1.24
N ILE A 326 3.74 -4.57 1.25
CA ILE A 326 4.85 -3.73 1.77
C ILE A 326 5.29 -4.18 3.16
N VAL A 327 4.36 -4.56 4.03
CA VAL A 327 4.63 -5.00 5.39
C VAL A 327 5.49 -6.27 5.46
N VAL A 328 5.49 -7.10 4.42
CA VAL A 328 6.42 -8.25 4.29
C VAL A 328 7.85 -7.75 4.11
N LEU A 329 8.05 -6.70 3.32
CA LEU A 329 9.37 -6.07 3.15
C LEU A 329 9.88 -5.46 4.46
N GLU A 330 8.99 -4.87 5.26
CA GLU A 330 9.32 -4.33 6.58
C GLU A 330 9.77 -5.45 7.54
N ALA A 331 9.03 -6.57 7.58
CA ALA A 331 9.39 -7.75 8.35
C ALA A 331 10.75 -8.33 7.91
N TRP A 332 10.97 -8.46 6.61
CA TRP A 332 12.25 -8.89 6.04
C TRP A 332 13.39 -7.95 6.40
N SER A 333 13.18 -6.64 6.29
CA SER A 333 14.20 -5.65 6.64
C SER A 333 14.62 -5.74 8.11
N ALA A 334 13.68 -6.11 8.99
CA ALA A 334 13.96 -6.43 10.39
C ALA A 334 14.54 -7.84 10.61
N GLY A 335 14.75 -8.64 9.54
CA GLY A 335 15.27 -10.00 9.62
C GLY A 335 14.29 -11.01 10.23
N ARG A 336 13.00 -10.79 10.05
CA ARG A 336 11.97 -11.72 10.59
C ARG A 336 11.57 -12.74 9.55
N ALA A 337 11.41 -14.00 9.99
CA ALA A 337 10.75 -15.01 9.17
C ALA A 337 9.33 -14.56 8.82
N VAL A 338 8.86 -14.92 7.64
CA VAL A 338 7.53 -14.55 7.14
C VAL A 338 6.73 -15.80 6.78
N ILE A 339 5.47 -15.85 7.23
CA ILE A 339 4.45 -16.74 6.67
C ILE A 339 3.42 -15.87 5.97
N ALA A 340 3.18 -16.08 4.70
CA ALA A 340 2.26 -15.27 3.90
C ALA A 340 1.24 -16.15 3.16
N SER A 341 0.06 -15.57 2.87
CA SER A 341 -0.90 -16.21 1.98
C SER A 341 -0.35 -16.30 0.56
N ARG A 342 -0.63 -17.40 -0.14
CA ARG A 342 -0.32 -17.58 -1.57
C ARG A 342 -1.37 -16.85 -2.43
N VAL A 343 -1.43 -15.52 -2.33
CA VAL A 343 -2.42 -14.68 -3.03
C VAL A 343 -1.78 -13.42 -3.62
N GLY A 344 -2.34 -12.95 -4.73
CA GLY A 344 -1.98 -11.68 -5.36
C GLY A 344 -0.48 -11.47 -5.52
N GLY A 345 0.00 -10.28 -5.15
CA GLY A 345 1.40 -9.89 -5.25
C GLY A 345 2.35 -10.66 -4.33
N LEU A 346 1.84 -11.29 -3.25
CA LEU A 346 2.67 -12.10 -2.35
C LEU A 346 3.28 -13.30 -3.07
N GLN A 347 2.61 -13.87 -4.08
CA GLN A 347 3.12 -15.00 -4.85
C GLN A 347 4.39 -14.67 -5.63
N ALA A 348 4.53 -13.43 -6.08
CA ALA A 348 5.73 -12.96 -6.76
C ALA A 348 6.81 -12.47 -5.78
N LEU A 349 6.42 -12.07 -4.57
CA LEU A 349 7.32 -11.52 -3.57
C LEU A 349 8.04 -12.60 -2.77
N VAL A 350 7.30 -13.59 -2.27
CA VAL A 350 7.84 -14.64 -1.38
C VAL A 350 8.24 -15.87 -2.19
N ARG A 351 9.42 -16.43 -1.90
CA ARG A 351 9.83 -17.74 -2.38
C ARG A 351 9.71 -18.75 -1.25
N ASP A 352 8.83 -19.77 -1.48
CA ASP A 352 8.47 -20.78 -0.46
C ASP A 352 9.68 -21.59 0.00
N GLY A 353 9.91 -21.66 1.30
CA GLY A 353 11.05 -22.34 1.91
C GLY A 353 12.39 -21.61 1.80
N GLU A 354 12.48 -20.48 1.04
CA GLU A 354 13.70 -19.70 0.85
C GLU A 354 13.66 -18.35 1.56
N THR A 355 12.67 -17.50 1.23
CA THR A 355 12.52 -16.17 1.84
C THR A 355 11.31 -16.06 2.76
N GLY A 356 10.49 -17.11 2.82
CA GLY A 356 9.32 -17.23 3.69
C GLY A 356 8.61 -18.54 3.46
N LEU A 357 7.45 -18.69 4.09
CA LEU A 357 6.57 -19.85 3.90
C LEU A 357 5.23 -19.39 3.35
N PHE A 358 4.61 -20.21 2.49
CA PHE A 358 3.26 -19.95 2.00
C PHE A 358 2.22 -20.78 2.72
N MET A 359 1.02 -20.20 2.88
CA MET A 359 -0.21 -20.88 3.21
C MET A 359 -1.30 -20.53 2.20
N ASP A 360 -2.23 -21.43 1.94
CA ASP A 360 -3.43 -21.13 1.15
C ASP A 360 -4.58 -20.74 2.10
N PRO A 361 -5.04 -19.48 2.11
CA PRO A 361 -6.09 -19.04 3.02
C PRO A 361 -7.48 -19.63 2.69
N ASN A 362 -7.65 -20.23 1.51
CA ASN A 362 -8.89 -20.85 1.06
C ASN A 362 -8.91 -22.36 1.24
N ALA A 363 -7.78 -22.98 1.60
CA ALA A 363 -7.73 -24.41 1.81
C ALA A 363 -8.57 -24.84 3.03
N PRO A 364 -9.29 -25.95 2.98
CA PRO A 364 -9.99 -26.50 4.16
C PRO A 364 -9.05 -26.75 5.35
N THR A 365 -7.77 -26.96 5.08
CA THR A 365 -6.70 -27.21 6.07
C THR A 365 -5.97 -25.94 6.52
N ALA A 366 -6.32 -24.74 6.00
CA ALA A 366 -5.58 -23.47 6.20
C ALA A 366 -5.19 -23.23 7.67
N VAL A 367 -6.11 -23.45 8.62
CA VAL A 367 -5.86 -23.28 10.06
C VAL A 367 -4.84 -24.28 10.57
N ALA A 368 -4.92 -25.55 10.13
CA ALA A 368 -4.00 -26.59 10.54
C ALA A 368 -2.60 -26.39 9.93
N ASP A 369 -2.56 -26.01 8.65
CA ASP A 369 -1.32 -25.76 7.93
C ASP A 369 -0.54 -24.59 8.53
N LEU A 370 -1.23 -23.47 8.83
CA LEU A 370 -0.61 -22.33 9.49
C LEU A 370 -0.12 -22.68 10.90
N ALA A 371 -0.89 -23.43 11.68
CA ALA A 371 -0.46 -23.90 13.00
C ALA A 371 0.78 -24.80 12.91
N ALA A 372 0.84 -25.72 11.94
CA ALA A 372 1.99 -26.59 11.70
C ALA A 372 3.24 -25.79 11.28
N GLN A 373 3.09 -24.76 10.43
CA GLN A 373 4.21 -23.88 10.05
C GLN A 373 4.73 -23.07 11.25
N LEU A 374 3.84 -22.56 12.11
CA LEU A 374 4.24 -21.88 13.35
C LEU A 374 5.02 -22.82 14.26
N ALA A 375 4.54 -24.07 14.44
CA ALA A 375 5.21 -25.09 15.24
C ALA A 375 6.58 -25.46 14.65
N ARG A 376 6.68 -25.58 13.32
CA ARG A 376 7.96 -25.81 12.63
C ARG A 376 8.98 -24.71 12.89
N LEU A 377 8.57 -23.45 12.81
CA LEU A 377 9.47 -22.31 13.04
C LEU A 377 9.86 -22.17 14.52
N ALA A 378 8.97 -22.52 15.45
CA ALA A 378 9.26 -22.52 16.88
C ALA A 378 10.21 -23.67 17.26
N GLY A 379 10.03 -24.86 16.66
CA GLY A 379 10.86 -26.06 16.89
C GLY A 379 12.22 -25.99 16.21
N ASP A 380 12.41 -25.16 15.19
CA ASP A 380 13.69 -24.96 14.49
C ASP A 380 14.07 -23.47 14.42
N PRO A 381 14.65 -22.91 15.50
CA PRO A 381 15.11 -21.53 15.53
C PRO A 381 16.18 -21.21 14.46
N GLY A 382 16.96 -22.19 14.05
CA GLY A 382 17.98 -22.07 13.00
C GLY A 382 17.32 -21.80 11.64
N PHE A 383 16.32 -22.59 11.28
CA PHE A 383 15.54 -22.40 10.06
C PHE A 383 14.75 -21.10 10.08
N CYS A 384 14.10 -20.78 11.23
CA CYS A 384 13.39 -19.50 11.40
C CYS A 384 14.32 -18.30 11.14
N LYS A 385 15.51 -18.29 11.72
CA LYS A 385 16.52 -17.24 11.52
C LYS A 385 17.00 -17.21 10.06
N ALA A 386 17.27 -18.37 9.45
CA ALA A 386 17.75 -18.44 8.07
C ALA A 386 16.75 -17.83 7.07
N LEU A 387 15.44 -18.10 7.23
CA LEU A 387 14.38 -17.47 6.43
C LEU A 387 14.35 -15.96 6.59
N GLY A 388 14.45 -15.45 7.81
CA GLY A 388 14.47 -14.00 8.08
C GLY A 388 15.70 -13.32 7.45
N GLU A 389 16.88 -13.93 7.56
CA GLU A 389 18.10 -13.41 6.94
C GLU A 389 18.07 -13.45 5.40
N ALA A 390 17.47 -14.49 4.82
CA ALA A 390 17.27 -14.57 3.38
C ALA A 390 16.31 -13.48 2.89
N GLY A 391 15.19 -13.29 3.58
CA GLY A 391 14.27 -12.17 3.31
C GLY A 391 14.94 -10.80 3.43
N ARG A 392 15.78 -10.61 4.46
CA ARG A 392 16.53 -9.35 4.65
C ARG A 392 17.49 -9.07 3.49
N ARG A 393 18.20 -10.08 3.01
CA ARG A 393 19.06 -9.92 1.81
C ARG A 393 18.25 -9.56 0.58
N GLU A 394 17.10 -10.23 0.39
CA GLU A 394 16.19 -9.96 -0.72
C GLU A 394 15.66 -8.51 -0.70
N ALA A 395 15.17 -8.06 0.48
CA ALA A 395 14.68 -6.68 0.65
C ALA A 395 15.74 -5.64 0.30
N ARG A 396 16.97 -5.82 0.80
CA ARG A 396 18.09 -4.89 0.51
C ARG A 396 18.53 -4.92 -0.95
N ALA A 397 18.54 -6.07 -1.58
CA ALA A 397 19.02 -6.23 -2.95
C ALA A 397 18.05 -5.70 -4.00
N HIS A 398 16.72 -5.76 -3.72
CA HIS A 398 15.72 -5.53 -4.76
C HIS A 398 14.63 -4.50 -4.40
N TYR A 399 14.44 -4.19 -3.11
CA TYR A 399 13.29 -3.42 -2.64
C TYR A 399 13.65 -2.19 -1.79
N ASP A 400 14.94 -1.83 -1.67
CA ASP A 400 15.29 -0.58 -1.00
C ASP A 400 14.81 0.64 -1.80
N TRP A 401 14.22 1.64 -1.11
CA TRP A 401 13.67 2.82 -1.77
C TRP A 401 14.68 3.58 -2.63
N GLU A 402 15.96 3.56 -2.28
CA GLU A 402 16.99 4.21 -3.09
C GLU A 402 17.10 3.54 -4.48
N GLN A 403 17.04 2.21 -4.52
CA GLN A 403 17.06 1.46 -5.77
C GLN A 403 15.78 1.65 -6.57
N ILE A 404 14.62 1.58 -5.91
CA ILE A 404 13.32 1.82 -6.55
C ILE A 404 13.25 3.25 -7.11
N GLY A 405 13.78 4.24 -6.38
CA GLY A 405 13.88 5.63 -6.84
C GLY A 405 14.71 5.79 -8.10
N ARG A 406 15.85 5.07 -8.21
CA ARG A 406 16.68 5.06 -9.43
C ARG A 406 15.94 4.45 -10.62
N GLN A 407 15.31 3.30 -10.43
CA GLN A 407 14.52 2.65 -11.48
C GLN A 407 13.36 3.54 -11.94
N LEU A 408 12.66 4.20 -11.01
CA LEU A 408 11.59 5.15 -11.36
C LEU A 408 12.12 6.31 -12.20
N GLU A 409 13.30 6.84 -11.87
CA GLU A 409 13.91 7.92 -12.63
C GLU A 409 14.27 7.49 -14.07
N ASP A 410 14.69 6.23 -14.26
CA ASP A 410 14.91 5.67 -15.59
C ASP A 410 13.61 5.57 -16.39
N LEU A 411 12.51 5.15 -15.75
CA LEU A 411 11.18 5.14 -16.39
C LEU A 411 10.69 6.54 -16.75
N TYR A 412 11.00 7.56 -15.94
CA TYR A 412 10.69 8.95 -16.27
C TYR A 412 11.45 9.44 -17.49
N ARG A 413 12.74 9.05 -17.64
CA ARG A 413 13.51 9.39 -18.85
C ARG A 413 12.91 8.75 -20.09
N LEU A 414 12.50 7.50 -20.02
CA LEU A 414 11.78 6.82 -21.14
C LEU A 414 10.48 7.53 -21.50
N ALA A 415 9.71 7.98 -20.50
CA ALA A 415 8.49 8.76 -20.74
C ALA A 415 8.78 10.13 -21.37
N GLU A 416 9.87 10.79 -20.98
CA GLU A 416 10.32 12.05 -21.58
C GLU A 416 10.77 11.87 -23.05
N GLU A 417 11.47 10.79 -23.34
CA GLU A 417 11.91 10.46 -24.71
C GLU A 417 10.70 10.17 -25.61
N HIS A 418 9.76 9.34 -25.11
CA HIS A 418 8.53 9.06 -25.84
C HIS A 418 7.76 10.36 -26.13
N ARG A 419 7.58 11.24 -25.14
CA ARG A 419 6.88 12.51 -25.34
C ARG A 419 7.56 13.43 -26.34
N LYS A 420 8.89 13.50 -26.38
CA LYS A 420 9.65 14.30 -27.36
C LYS A 420 9.44 13.82 -28.79
N GLN A 421 9.29 12.49 -28.97
CA GLN A 421 9.07 11.90 -30.31
C GLN A 421 7.65 12.10 -30.84
N HIS A 422 6.65 12.34 -29.93
CA HIS A 422 5.23 12.40 -30.27
C HIS A 422 4.56 13.74 -29.91
N ALA A 423 5.33 14.81 -29.58
CA ALA A 423 4.82 16.15 -29.23
C ALA A 423 4.75 17.09 -30.47
#